data_d927f3f27bba6732bde5075891079218
#
_entry.id   d927f3f27bba6732bde5075891079218
#
_cell.length_a   1.000
_cell.length_b   1.000
_cell.length_c   1.000
_cell.angle_alpha   90.00
_cell.angle_beta   90.00
_cell.angle_gamma   90.00
#
_symmetry.space_group_name_H-M   'P 1'
#
loop_
_entity.id
_entity.type
_entity.pdbx_description
1 polymer ?
#
loop_
_entity_poly.entity_id
_entity_poly.type
_entity_poly.pdbx_seq_one_letter_code
_entity_poly.pdbx_strand_id
1 'polypeptide(L)'
;KAEAEQVENAQVQEVKDANGLDAVKVTFDSGILFATNKSDLNAAAKTSLAKFATVLNNNKNCDIAIYGHTDNTGNDGINQPLSVSRATSVANYLKSCGVSSAQIKTIEGQGSSNPVADNSTAAGRQQNRRVEVYMYASQAMIQAAENGTLQ
;
A
#
# COMPACT_ATOMS: atom_id res chain seq x y z
N LYS A 1 4.25 8.78 11.18
CA LYS A 1 3.54 7.63 11.75
C LYS A 1 2.21 8.02 12.37
N ALA A 2 2.18 8.98 13.29
CA ALA A 2 0.94 9.42 13.92
C ALA A 2 -0.07 9.95 12.91
N GLU A 3 0.40 10.59 11.84
CA GLU A 3 -0.46 11.06 10.77
C GLU A 3 -1.09 9.90 10.00
N ALA A 4 -0.31 8.85 9.73
CA ALA A 4 -0.82 7.67 9.03
C ALA A 4 -1.87 6.92 9.87
N GLU A 5 -1.75 6.92 11.18
CA GLU A 5 -2.72 6.27 12.07
C GLU A 5 -4.10 6.91 12.01
N GLN A 6 -4.22 8.11 11.46
CA GLN A 6 -5.50 8.82 11.33
C GLN A 6 -6.24 8.48 10.04
N VAL A 7 -5.66 7.66 9.17
CA VAL A 7 -6.30 7.27 7.90
C VAL A 7 -7.38 6.23 8.17
N GLU A 8 -8.61 6.52 7.74
CA GLU A 8 -9.74 5.62 7.89
C GLU A 8 -9.61 4.39 6.99
N ASN A 9 -10.15 3.27 7.42
CA ASN A 9 -10.20 2.02 6.66
C ASN A 9 -8.81 1.44 6.37
N ALA A 10 -7.83 1.78 7.19
CA ALA A 10 -6.47 1.31 7.03
C ALA A 10 -5.92 0.81 8.37
N GLN A 11 -5.08 -0.21 8.30
CA GLN A 11 -4.32 -0.69 9.45
C GLN A 11 -2.88 -0.23 9.30
N VAL A 12 -2.33 0.38 10.33
CA VAL A 12 -0.99 0.95 10.30
C VAL A 12 -0.07 0.13 11.21
N GLN A 13 1.06 -0.31 10.68
CA GLN A 13 2.06 -1.09 11.43
C GLN A 13 3.45 -0.50 11.22
N GLU A 14 4.24 -0.46 12.29
CA GLU A 14 5.67 -0.20 12.17
C GLU A 14 6.37 -1.49 11.77
N VAL A 15 7.25 -1.42 10.79
CA VAL A 15 8.03 -2.56 10.30
C VAL A 15 9.46 -2.10 10.07
N LYS A 16 10.35 -3.05 9.78
CA LYS A 16 11.73 -2.74 9.38
C LYS A 16 11.87 -2.97 7.88
N ASP A 17 12.61 -2.08 7.21
CA ASP A 17 12.96 -2.30 5.81
C ASP A 17 14.15 -3.26 5.67
N ALA A 18 14.61 -3.48 4.44
CA ALA A 18 15.72 -4.40 4.18
C ALA A 18 17.03 -3.95 4.83
N ASN A 19 17.15 -2.68 5.18
CA ASN A 19 18.33 -2.11 5.84
C ASN A 19 18.19 -2.04 7.36
N GLY A 20 17.12 -2.59 7.92
CA GLY A 20 16.86 -2.53 9.36
C GLY A 20 16.33 -1.19 9.86
N LEU A 21 15.97 -0.28 8.96
CA LEU A 21 15.44 1.03 9.32
C LEU A 21 13.92 0.97 9.47
N ASP A 22 13.38 1.86 10.29
CA ASP A 22 11.96 1.95 10.52
C ASP A 22 11.22 2.29 9.22
N ALA A 23 10.13 1.56 8.99
CA ALA A 23 9.22 1.81 7.89
C ALA A 23 7.79 1.71 8.41
N VAL A 24 6.83 2.17 7.63
CA VAL A 24 5.42 2.10 7.98
C VAL A 24 4.71 1.31 6.90
N LYS A 25 3.95 0.30 7.32
CA LYS A 25 3.10 -0.50 6.44
C LYS A 25 1.66 -0.12 6.68
N VAL A 26 0.98 0.34 5.65
CA VAL A 26 -0.43 0.70 5.71
C VAL A 26 -1.21 -0.32 4.87
N THR A 27 -2.13 -1.04 5.50
CA THR A 27 -2.91 -2.09 4.84
C THR A 27 -4.34 -1.61 4.65
N PHE A 28 -4.81 -1.67 3.41
CA PHE A 28 -6.19 -1.34 3.03
C PHE A 28 -6.92 -2.62 2.64
N ASP A 29 -8.11 -2.81 3.19
CA ASP A 29 -8.97 -3.94 2.82
C ASP A 29 -9.50 -3.72 1.40
N SER A 30 -9.26 -4.67 0.49
CA SER A 30 -9.72 -4.56 -0.89
C SER A 30 -11.24 -4.51 -0.99
N GLY A 31 -11.97 -5.15 -0.06
CA GLY A 31 -13.42 -5.10 -0.04
C GLY A 31 -13.96 -3.68 0.21
N ILE A 32 -13.18 -2.85 0.89
CA ILE A 32 -13.53 -1.45 1.12
C ILE A 32 -13.15 -0.60 -0.11
N LEU A 33 -12.02 -0.91 -0.75
CA LEU A 33 -11.51 -0.13 -1.87
C LEU A 33 -12.25 -0.39 -3.18
N PHE A 34 -12.63 -1.64 -3.44
CA PHE A 34 -13.12 -2.09 -4.74
C PHE A 34 -14.36 -2.95 -4.60
N ALA A 35 -15.21 -2.92 -5.63
CA ALA A 35 -16.25 -3.94 -5.79
C ALA A 35 -15.61 -5.28 -6.17
N THR A 36 -16.34 -6.37 -5.97
CA THR A 36 -15.86 -7.73 -6.29
C THR A 36 -15.38 -7.80 -7.74
N ASN A 37 -14.19 -8.35 -7.96
CA ASN A 37 -13.54 -8.50 -9.27
C ASN A 37 -13.31 -7.19 -10.03
N LYS A 38 -13.41 -6.06 -9.35
CA LYS A 38 -13.16 -4.74 -9.95
C LYS A 38 -11.87 -4.14 -9.43
N SER A 39 -11.30 -3.24 -10.20
CA SER A 39 -10.12 -2.46 -9.82
C SER A 39 -10.40 -0.95 -9.81
N ASP A 40 -11.64 -0.54 -10.05
CA ASP A 40 -12.04 0.86 -9.95
C ASP A 40 -12.31 1.19 -8.49
N LEU A 41 -11.70 2.28 -8.01
CA LEU A 41 -11.87 2.71 -6.63
C LEU A 41 -13.27 3.26 -6.39
N ASN A 42 -13.89 2.86 -5.28
CA ASN A 42 -15.18 3.43 -4.90
C ASN A 42 -15.00 4.78 -4.18
N ALA A 43 -16.11 5.49 -3.92
CA ALA A 43 -16.04 6.85 -3.34
C ALA A 43 -15.41 6.87 -1.94
N ALA A 44 -15.74 5.89 -1.10
CA ALA A 44 -15.17 5.80 0.25
C ALA A 44 -13.67 5.56 0.19
N ALA A 45 -13.22 4.73 -0.75
CA ALA A 45 -11.80 4.47 -0.96
C ALA A 45 -11.06 5.74 -1.36
N LYS A 46 -11.64 6.52 -2.27
CA LYS A 46 -11.02 7.77 -2.71
C LYS A 46 -10.85 8.75 -1.55
N THR A 47 -11.84 8.82 -0.65
CA THR A 47 -11.73 9.67 0.54
C THR A 47 -10.59 9.23 1.43
N SER A 48 -10.48 7.94 1.71
CA SER A 48 -9.41 7.39 2.56
C SER A 48 -8.04 7.59 1.93
N LEU A 49 -7.92 7.34 0.62
CA LEU A 49 -6.65 7.48 -0.09
C LEU A 49 -6.23 8.94 -0.22
N ALA A 50 -7.19 9.87 -0.36
CA ALA A 50 -6.88 11.31 -0.38
C ALA A 50 -6.27 11.75 0.95
N LYS A 51 -6.79 11.27 2.07
CA LYS A 51 -6.21 11.54 3.39
C LYS A 51 -4.80 10.96 3.50
N PHE A 52 -4.61 9.74 3.01
CA PHE A 52 -3.29 9.11 3.01
C PHE A 52 -2.32 9.85 2.10
N ALA A 53 -2.77 10.35 0.96
CA ALA A 53 -1.95 11.16 0.07
C ALA A 53 -1.41 12.41 0.78
N THR A 54 -2.20 13.02 1.67
CA THR A 54 -1.74 14.15 2.48
C THR A 54 -0.56 13.73 3.36
N VAL A 55 -0.63 12.55 3.98
CA VAL A 55 0.48 12.02 4.77
C VAL A 55 1.72 11.84 3.90
N LEU A 56 1.57 11.26 2.71
CA LEU A 56 2.69 11.03 1.80
C LEU A 56 3.30 12.35 1.31
N ASN A 57 2.46 13.35 1.04
CA ASN A 57 2.94 14.67 0.60
C ASN A 57 3.69 15.41 1.71
N ASN A 58 3.40 15.09 2.98
CA ASN A 58 4.13 15.64 4.12
C ASN A 58 5.42 14.86 4.42
N ASN A 59 5.67 13.77 3.69
CA ASN A 59 6.83 12.89 3.89
C ASN A 59 7.51 12.60 2.55
N LYS A 60 7.87 13.65 1.83
CA LYS A 60 8.39 13.56 0.45
C LYS A 60 9.73 12.86 0.33
N ASN A 61 10.46 12.73 1.43
CA ASN A 61 11.76 12.04 1.45
C ASN A 61 11.63 10.53 1.63
N CYS A 62 10.41 10.01 1.75
CA CYS A 62 10.17 8.59 1.85
C CYS A 62 9.90 8.00 0.47
N ASP A 63 10.38 6.78 0.26
CA ASP A 63 10.01 5.98 -0.90
C ASP A 63 8.76 5.18 -0.58
N ILE A 64 7.98 4.86 -1.61
CA ILE A 64 6.70 4.18 -1.48
C ILE A 64 6.71 2.91 -2.31
N ALA A 65 6.23 1.81 -1.74
CA ALA A 65 6.00 0.56 -2.46
C ALA A 65 4.55 0.15 -2.25
N ILE A 66 3.89 -0.29 -3.32
CA ILE A 66 2.47 -0.67 -3.32
C ILE A 66 2.34 -2.10 -3.82
N TYR A 67 1.72 -2.96 -3.01
CA TYR A 67 1.54 -4.37 -3.33
C TYR A 67 0.06 -4.74 -3.26
N GLY A 68 -0.46 -5.32 -4.35
CA GLY A 68 -1.83 -5.85 -4.38
C GLY A 68 -1.82 -7.34 -4.07
N HIS A 69 -2.80 -7.79 -3.29
CA HIS A 69 -2.94 -9.20 -2.89
C HIS A 69 -4.38 -9.66 -3.03
N THR A 70 -4.56 -10.93 -3.34
CA THR A 70 -5.87 -11.58 -3.41
C THR A 70 -5.91 -12.76 -2.43
N ASP A 71 -7.12 -13.32 -2.21
CA ASP A 71 -7.22 -14.65 -1.63
C ASP A 71 -6.95 -15.69 -2.73
N ASN A 72 -7.09 -16.97 -2.40
CA ASN A 72 -6.83 -18.04 -3.36
C ASN A 72 -8.09 -18.51 -4.11
N THR A 73 -9.19 -17.76 -4.05
CA THR A 73 -10.42 -18.07 -4.79
C THR A 73 -10.18 -17.86 -6.28
N GLY A 74 -10.68 -18.81 -7.10
CA GLY A 74 -10.46 -18.76 -8.53
C GLY A 74 -9.08 -19.31 -8.90
N ASN A 75 -8.41 -18.66 -9.85
CA ASN A 75 -7.10 -19.14 -10.31
C ASN A 75 -6.13 -17.96 -10.51
N ASP A 76 -4.85 -18.29 -10.63
CA ASP A 76 -3.79 -17.30 -10.75
C ASP A 76 -3.88 -16.47 -12.03
N GLY A 77 -4.46 -17.03 -13.09
CA GLY A 77 -4.68 -16.29 -14.33
C GLY A 77 -5.64 -15.12 -14.18
N ILE A 78 -6.50 -15.15 -13.16
CA ILE A 78 -7.39 -14.06 -12.80
C ILE A 78 -6.80 -13.22 -11.68
N ASN A 79 -6.26 -13.86 -10.63
CA ASN A 79 -5.83 -13.19 -9.41
C ASN A 79 -4.58 -12.34 -9.62
N GLN A 80 -3.63 -12.80 -10.43
CA GLN A 80 -2.40 -12.04 -10.66
C GLN A 80 -2.67 -10.72 -11.38
N PRO A 81 -3.38 -10.70 -12.54
CA PRO A 81 -3.69 -9.44 -13.21
C PRO A 81 -4.57 -8.52 -12.36
N LEU A 82 -5.52 -9.09 -11.61
CA LEU A 82 -6.40 -8.28 -10.75
C LEU A 82 -5.59 -7.57 -9.67
N SER A 83 -4.65 -8.27 -9.03
CA SER A 83 -3.81 -7.67 -8.00
C SER A 83 -2.93 -6.56 -8.56
N VAL A 84 -2.40 -6.72 -9.78
CA VAL A 84 -1.64 -5.67 -10.47
C VAL A 84 -2.53 -4.47 -10.75
N SER A 85 -3.73 -4.69 -11.29
CA SER A 85 -4.67 -3.61 -11.62
C SER A 85 -5.07 -2.81 -10.38
N ARG A 86 -5.29 -3.50 -9.26
CA ARG A 86 -5.66 -2.85 -8.00
C ARG A 86 -4.53 -2.02 -7.43
N ALA A 87 -3.32 -2.56 -7.41
CA ALA A 87 -2.14 -1.80 -6.96
C ALA A 87 -1.92 -0.56 -7.85
N THR A 88 -2.09 -0.72 -9.16
CA THR A 88 -1.95 0.38 -10.13
C THR A 88 -3.02 1.46 -9.90
N SER A 89 -4.27 1.05 -9.64
CA SER A 89 -5.36 2.01 -9.35
C SER A 89 -5.06 2.85 -8.12
N VAL A 90 -4.55 2.23 -7.06
CA VAL A 90 -4.15 2.95 -5.85
C VAL A 90 -3.03 3.95 -6.17
N ALA A 91 -2.00 3.50 -6.89
CA ALA A 91 -0.88 4.36 -7.26
C ALA A 91 -1.33 5.55 -8.09
N ASN A 92 -2.16 5.32 -9.10
CA ASN A 92 -2.65 6.38 -9.98
C ASN A 92 -3.50 7.40 -9.22
N TYR A 93 -4.31 6.94 -8.30
CA TYR A 93 -5.12 7.87 -7.50
C TYR A 93 -4.25 8.72 -6.58
N LEU A 94 -3.26 8.12 -5.93
CA LEU A 94 -2.32 8.86 -5.08
C LEU A 94 -1.58 9.93 -5.90
N LYS A 95 -1.16 9.60 -7.12
CA LYS A 95 -0.54 10.57 -8.02
C LYS A 95 -1.48 11.72 -8.36
N SER A 96 -2.76 11.41 -8.59
CA SER A 96 -3.77 12.44 -8.88
C SER A 96 -3.99 13.38 -7.69
N CYS A 97 -3.66 12.94 -6.49
CA CYS A 97 -3.72 13.74 -5.26
C CYS A 97 -2.42 14.48 -4.97
N GLY A 98 -1.46 14.46 -5.88
CA GLY A 98 -0.22 15.22 -5.77
C GLY A 98 0.99 14.44 -5.30
N VAL A 99 0.86 13.12 -5.07
CA VAL A 99 2.02 12.29 -4.70
C VAL A 99 2.93 12.15 -5.92
N SER A 100 4.22 12.44 -5.76
CA SER A 100 5.19 12.39 -6.85
C SER A 100 5.37 10.97 -7.36
N SER A 101 5.33 10.79 -8.69
CA SER A 101 5.62 9.48 -9.29
C SER A 101 7.06 9.03 -9.01
N ALA A 102 7.98 9.96 -8.83
CA ALA A 102 9.36 9.64 -8.47
C ALA A 102 9.48 9.04 -7.08
N GLN A 103 8.53 9.31 -6.20
CA GLN A 103 8.49 8.77 -4.85
C GLN A 103 7.97 7.32 -4.83
N ILE A 104 7.12 6.94 -5.77
CA ILE A 104 6.55 5.59 -5.86
C ILE A 104 7.54 4.70 -6.62
N LYS A 105 8.26 3.86 -5.89
CA LYS A 105 9.35 3.04 -6.43
C LYS A 105 8.89 1.66 -6.90
N THR A 106 7.83 1.13 -6.32
CA THR A 106 7.36 -0.22 -6.63
C THR A 106 5.83 -0.22 -6.71
N ILE A 107 5.29 -0.80 -7.78
CA ILE A 107 3.88 -1.10 -7.93
C ILE A 107 3.83 -2.55 -8.40
N GLU A 108 3.32 -3.46 -7.56
CA GLU A 108 3.40 -4.89 -7.85
C GLU A 108 2.12 -5.60 -7.42
N GLY A 109 1.69 -6.56 -8.24
CA GLY A 109 0.62 -7.48 -7.86
C GLY A 109 1.23 -8.82 -7.52
N GLN A 110 0.89 -9.36 -6.35
CA GLN A 110 1.42 -10.64 -5.88
C GLN A 110 0.38 -11.76 -5.91
N GLY A 111 -0.83 -11.47 -6.39
CA GLY A 111 -1.89 -12.45 -6.46
C GLY A 111 -2.16 -13.07 -5.09
N SER A 112 -2.28 -14.39 -5.05
CA SER A 112 -2.54 -15.13 -3.80
C SER A 112 -1.27 -15.69 -3.15
N SER A 113 -0.08 -15.27 -3.59
CA SER A 113 1.18 -15.89 -3.19
C SER A 113 1.65 -15.55 -1.77
N ASN A 114 1.12 -14.48 -1.17
CA ASN A 114 1.54 -14.03 0.16
C ASN A 114 0.35 -13.87 1.11
N PRO A 115 -0.30 -14.97 1.53
CA PRO A 115 -1.41 -14.88 2.45
C PRO A 115 -0.94 -14.44 3.84
N VAL A 116 -1.77 -13.63 4.50
CA VAL A 116 -1.54 -13.23 5.91
C VAL A 116 -2.48 -13.98 6.85
N ALA A 117 -3.45 -14.73 6.30
CA ALA A 117 -4.45 -15.46 7.06
C ALA A 117 -4.84 -16.74 6.32
N ASP A 118 -5.66 -17.56 6.97
CA ASP A 118 -6.09 -18.84 6.45
C ASP A 118 -7.13 -18.67 5.34
N ASN A 119 -6.80 -19.12 4.13
CA ASN A 119 -7.70 -19.07 2.97
C ASN A 119 -8.88 -20.05 3.08
N SER A 120 -8.85 -20.96 4.03
CA SER A 120 -9.96 -21.93 4.21
C SER A 120 -11.15 -21.31 4.93
N THR A 121 -11.01 -20.12 5.51
CA THR A 121 -12.10 -19.42 6.17
C THR A 121 -12.45 -18.14 5.42
N ALA A 122 -13.72 -17.73 5.51
CA ALA A 122 -14.17 -16.49 4.89
C ALA A 122 -13.46 -15.28 5.50
N ALA A 123 -13.27 -15.28 6.82
CA ALA A 123 -12.58 -14.19 7.50
C ALA A 123 -11.12 -14.11 7.08
N GLY A 124 -10.45 -15.25 6.93
CA GLY A 124 -9.06 -15.29 6.46
C GLY A 124 -8.91 -14.81 5.03
N ARG A 125 -9.82 -15.23 4.15
CA ARG A 125 -9.82 -14.76 2.76
C ARG A 125 -10.01 -13.26 2.68
N GLN A 126 -10.87 -12.67 3.52
CA GLN A 126 -11.07 -11.23 3.54
C GLN A 126 -9.77 -10.50 3.92
N GLN A 127 -9.03 -11.01 4.89
CA GLN A 127 -7.76 -10.43 5.31
C GLN A 127 -6.71 -10.54 4.21
N ASN A 128 -6.75 -11.59 3.40
CA ASN A 128 -5.81 -11.78 2.30
C ASN A 128 -6.08 -10.83 1.13
N ARG A 129 -7.33 -10.42 0.92
CA ARG A 129 -7.71 -9.45 -0.12
C ARG A 129 -7.38 -8.05 0.38
N ARG A 130 -6.19 -7.58 0.03
CA ARG A 130 -5.68 -6.31 0.54
C ARG A 130 -4.75 -5.62 -0.44
N VAL A 131 -4.55 -4.32 -0.23
CA VAL A 131 -3.46 -3.56 -0.84
C VAL A 131 -2.59 -3.02 0.28
N GLU A 132 -1.30 -3.29 0.22
CA GLU A 132 -0.32 -2.83 1.20
C GLU A 132 0.50 -1.70 0.61
N VAL A 133 0.65 -0.62 1.36
CA VAL A 133 1.49 0.51 0.98
C VAL A 133 2.57 0.67 2.04
N TYR A 134 3.82 0.60 1.62
CA TYR A 134 4.97 0.80 2.51
C TYR A 134 5.56 2.18 2.29
N MET A 135 5.83 2.87 3.40
CA MET A 135 6.62 4.11 3.42
C MET A 135 7.94 3.80 4.11
N TYR A 136 9.04 4.04 3.44
CA TYR A 136 10.36 3.75 3.99
C TYR A 136 11.36 4.83 3.59
N ALA A 137 12.49 4.89 4.31
CA ALA A 137 13.49 5.91 4.05
C ALA A 137 14.05 5.79 2.63
N SER A 138 14.09 6.92 1.91
CA SER A 138 14.69 6.98 0.59
C SER A 138 16.20 6.89 0.69
N GLN A 139 16.86 6.59 -0.43
CA GLN A 139 18.31 6.57 -0.49
C GLN A 139 18.90 7.95 -0.13
N ALA A 140 18.26 9.02 -0.61
CA ALA A 140 18.68 10.38 -0.27
C ALA A 140 18.56 10.66 1.22
N MET A 141 17.50 10.18 1.85
CA MET A 141 17.29 10.34 3.29
C MET A 141 18.33 9.56 4.09
N ILE A 142 18.65 8.34 3.67
CA ILE A 142 19.67 7.51 4.30
C ILE A 142 21.05 8.22 4.21
N GLN A 143 21.40 8.73 3.03
CA GLN A 143 22.67 9.44 2.84
C GLN A 143 22.74 10.70 3.67
N ALA A 144 21.65 11.45 3.78
CA ALA A 144 21.62 12.66 4.60
C ALA A 144 21.86 12.32 6.08
N ALA A 145 21.27 11.23 6.56
CA ALA A 145 21.50 10.78 7.94
C ALA A 145 22.96 10.36 8.17
N GLU A 146 23.55 9.62 7.22
CA GLU A 146 24.95 9.20 7.29
C GLU A 146 25.90 10.39 7.28
N ASN A 147 25.56 11.45 6.56
CA ASN A 147 26.38 12.66 6.45
C ASN A 147 26.12 13.66 7.58
N GLY A 148 25.20 13.34 8.50
CA GLY A 148 24.87 14.22 9.62
C GLY A 148 24.07 15.46 9.23
N THR A 149 23.44 15.46 8.05
CA THR A 149 22.66 16.61 7.57
C THR A 149 21.15 16.46 7.78
N LEU A 150 20.68 15.27 8.11
CA LEU A 150 19.27 15.01 8.38
C LEU A 150 18.90 15.55 9.77
N GLN A 151 17.78 16.24 9.83
CA GLN A 151 17.28 16.79 11.09
C GLN A 151 15.92 16.22 11.46
#